data_1f73bc4fd1bc94e92048044fce83652b
#
_entry.id   1f73bc4fd1bc94e92048044fce83652b
#
_cell.length_a   1.000
_cell.length_b   1.000
_cell.length_c   1.000
_cell.angle_alpha   90.00
_cell.angle_beta   90.00
_cell.angle_gamma   90.00
#
_symmetry.space_group_name_H-M   'P 1'
#
loop_
_entity.id
_entity.type
_entity.pdbx_description
1 polymer ?
#
loop_
_entity_poly.entity_id
_entity_poly.type
_entity_poly.pdbx_seq_one_letter_code
_entity_poly.pdbx_strand_id
1 'polypeptide(L)'
;SHPLENIKFYYVDIPNFYKKIFKGFMYSGRLNVWNRRVLPLAKKICADQKIDVIHQITPIEFRAIGDYGKIANIKFVCGPLGGGESLPNGLKDYAKGHEIIEVVRSGINRWYRFKLRITGKLNRCDYIMFANKETQEFLVGGGAELNCPYELVFDNGLRPDELVNWTEKEKVNEELQCK
;
A
#
# COMPACT_ATOMS: atom_id res chain seq x y z
N SER A 1 10.31 -3.26 -29.07
CA SER A 1 9.43 -2.52 -28.16
C SER A 1 8.07 -2.45 -28.81
N HIS A 2 7.10 -3.18 -28.29
CA HIS A 2 5.71 -3.02 -28.72
C HIS A 2 5.23 -1.66 -28.20
N PRO A 3 4.67 -0.81 -29.04
CA PRO A 3 4.09 0.44 -28.58
C PRO A 3 2.93 0.12 -27.64
N LEU A 4 2.90 0.78 -26.47
CA LEU A 4 1.84 0.67 -25.48
C LEU A 4 0.61 1.46 -25.97
N GLU A 5 0.05 1.07 -27.11
CA GLU A 5 -1.03 1.79 -27.80
C GLU A 5 -2.32 1.91 -26.96
N ASN A 6 -2.47 1.04 -25.96
CA ASN A 6 -3.66 0.98 -25.11
C ASN A 6 -3.47 1.61 -23.73
N ILE A 7 -2.33 2.30 -23.49
CA ILE A 7 -2.05 2.92 -22.21
C ILE A 7 -2.11 4.45 -22.33
N LYS A 8 -2.92 5.06 -21.48
CA LYS A 8 -3.03 6.51 -21.38
C LYS A 8 -2.57 7.00 -20.02
N PHE A 9 -1.61 7.90 -19.99
CA PHE A 9 -1.05 8.46 -18.77
C PHE A 9 -1.70 9.78 -18.41
N TYR A 10 -2.05 9.95 -17.14
CA TYR A 10 -2.55 11.20 -16.57
C TYR A 10 -1.67 11.61 -15.41
N TYR A 11 -1.18 12.84 -15.41
CA TYR A 11 -0.29 13.34 -14.37
C TYR A 11 -1.02 14.34 -13.48
N VAL A 12 -0.97 14.11 -12.16
CA VAL A 12 -1.53 15.02 -11.16
C VAL A 12 -0.44 15.35 -10.15
N ASP A 13 -0.05 16.61 -10.07
CA ASP A 13 0.95 17.07 -9.10
C ASP A 13 0.32 17.61 -7.81
N ILE A 14 1.15 17.65 -6.78
CA ILE A 14 0.80 18.19 -5.46
C ILE A 14 1.44 19.58 -5.34
N PRO A 15 0.69 20.62 -4.88
CA PRO A 15 1.25 21.94 -4.66
C PRO A 15 2.48 21.91 -3.75
N ASN A 16 3.49 22.72 -4.08
CA ASN A 16 4.77 22.74 -3.38
C ASN A 16 4.65 23.02 -1.88
N PHE A 17 3.62 23.75 -1.47
CA PHE A 17 3.31 23.99 -0.06
C PHE A 17 3.13 22.68 0.71
N TYR A 18 2.33 21.74 0.21
CA TYR A 18 2.12 20.42 0.85
C TYR A 18 3.38 19.55 0.80
N LYS A 19 4.20 19.69 -0.26
CA LYS A 19 5.50 19.00 -0.36
C LYS A 19 6.48 19.47 0.72
N LYS A 20 6.38 20.73 1.16
CA LYS A 20 7.21 21.30 2.23
C LYS A 20 6.74 20.87 3.63
N ILE A 21 5.43 20.85 3.87
CA ILE A 21 4.85 20.54 5.19
C ILE A 21 4.95 19.04 5.50
N PHE A 22 4.52 18.19 4.56
CA PHE A 22 4.48 16.75 4.78
C PHE A 22 5.81 16.09 4.38
N LYS A 23 6.76 16.06 5.31
CA LYS A 23 8.05 15.40 5.17
C LYS A 23 8.19 14.24 6.16
N GLY A 24 9.15 13.35 5.92
CA GLY A 24 9.47 12.22 6.79
C GLY A 24 8.25 11.33 7.07
N PHE A 25 7.99 11.03 8.33
CA PHE A 25 6.88 10.17 8.76
C PHE A 25 5.47 10.76 8.50
N MET A 26 5.35 12.06 8.20
CA MET A 26 4.09 12.69 7.78
C MET A 26 3.81 12.55 6.27
N TYR A 27 4.63 11.80 5.55
CA TYR A 27 4.50 11.59 4.09
C TYR A 27 3.12 11.09 3.66
N SER A 28 2.47 10.27 4.48
CA SER A 28 1.08 9.82 4.25
C SER A 28 0.08 10.96 4.08
N GLY A 29 0.31 12.10 4.75
CA GLY A 29 -0.50 13.32 4.58
C GLY A 29 -0.41 13.86 3.16
N ARG A 30 0.80 13.88 2.57
CA ARG A 30 1.05 14.28 1.19
C ARG A 30 0.33 13.36 0.20
N LEU A 31 0.38 12.04 0.42
CA LEU A 31 -0.31 11.06 -0.40
C LEU A 31 -1.84 11.20 -0.31
N ASN A 32 -2.37 11.49 0.87
CA ASN A 32 -3.81 11.77 1.05
C ASN A 32 -4.25 13.03 0.30
N VAL A 33 -3.42 14.08 0.25
CA VAL A 33 -3.69 15.28 -0.58
C VAL A 33 -3.69 14.91 -2.05
N TRP A 34 -2.74 14.11 -2.50
CA TRP A 34 -2.68 13.63 -3.88
C TRP A 34 -3.95 12.84 -4.25
N ASN A 35 -4.34 11.88 -3.46
CA ASN A 35 -5.56 11.08 -3.68
C ASN A 35 -6.81 11.96 -3.81
N ARG A 36 -6.93 13.03 -2.98
CA ARG A 36 -8.05 13.98 -3.07
C ARG A 36 -8.05 14.76 -4.40
N ARG A 37 -6.87 15.03 -4.95
CA ARG A 37 -6.74 15.73 -6.24
C ARG A 37 -6.98 14.81 -7.44
N VAL A 38 -6.62 13.55 -7.32
CA VAL A 38 -6.83 12.53 -8.37
C VAL A 38 -8.30 12.14 -8.45
N LEU A 39 -9.04 12.11 -7.34
CA LEU A 39 -10.42 11.63 -7.31
C LEU A 39 -11.36 12.32 -8.32
N PRO A 40 -11.37 13.66 -8.50
CA PRO A 40 -12.19 14.31 -9.52
C PRO A 40 -11.81 13.89 -10.93
N LEU A 41 -10.52 13.74 -11.21
CA LEU A 41 -10.04 13.26 -12.51
C LEU A 41 -10.46 11.82 -12.76
N ALA A 42 -10.29 10.94 -11.77
CA ALA A 42 -10.74 9.56 -11.86
C ALA A 42 -12.24 9.47 -12.14
N LYS A 43 -13.08 10.26 -11.44
CA LYS A 43 -14.53 10.34 -11.72
C LYS A 43 -14.83 10.75 -13.15
N LYS A 44 -14.11 11.77 -13.65
CA LYS A 44 -14.27 12.23 -15.04
C LYS A 44 -13.89 11.13 -16.03
N ILE A 45 -12.75 10.47 -15.85
CA ILE A 45 -12.30 9.37 -16.72
C ILE A 45 -13.33 8.25 -16.74
N CYS A 46 -13.86 7.86 -15.57
CA CYS A 46 -14.88 6.82 -15.46
C CYS A 46 -16.22 7.21 -16.11
N ALA A 47 -16.56 8.50 -16.15
CA ALA A 47 -17.75 9.00 -16.81
C ALA A 47 -17.58 9.06 -18.34
N ASP A 48 -16.39 9.43 -18.80
CA ASP A 48 -16.10 9.62 -20.23
C ASP A 48 -15.72 8.31 -20.95
N GLN A 49 -15.29 7.29 -20.17
CA GLN A 49 -14.79 6.01 -20.71
C GLN A 49 -15.43 4.84 -19.98
N LYS A 50 -15.57 3.71 -20.67
CA LYS A 50 -16.05 2.46 -20.06
C LYS A 50 -14.93 1.87 -19.18
N ILE A 51 -14.95 2.19 -17.89
CA ILE A 51 -14.02 1.66 -16.90
C ILE A 51 -14.79 0.67 -16.01
N ASP A 52 -14.30 -0.53 -15.88
CA ASP A 52 -14.90 -1.58 -15.05
C ASP A 52 -14.23 -1.64 -13.66
N VAL A 53 -12.93 -1.34 -13.58
CA VAL A 53 -12.14 -1.48 -12.36
C VAL A 53 -11.21 -0.29 -12.17
N ILE A 54 -11.12 0.19 -10.94
CA ILE A 54 -10.04 1.07 -10.48
C ILE A 54 -9.15 0.25 -9.54
N HIS A 55 -7.85 0.19 -9.83
CA HIS A 55 -6.88 -0.46 -8.97
C HIS A 55 -5.90 0.57 -8.41
N GLN A 56 -5.93 0.78 -7.09
CA GLN A 56 -4.92 1.59 -6.41
C GLN A 56 -3.73 0.70 -6.04
N ILE A 57 -2.71 0.64 -6.89
CA ILE A 57 -1.48 -0.13 -6.66
C ILE A 57 -0.54 0.63 -5.72
N THR A 58 -0.46 1.96 -5.89
CA THR A 58 0.37 2.85 -5.06
C THR A 58 -0.45 4.03 -4.53
N PRO A 59 -0.08 4.57 -3.38
CA PRO A 59 0.96 4.13 -2.44
C PRO A 59 0.57 2.85 -1.70
N ILE A 60 1.56 2.02 -1.39
CA ILE A 60 1.39 0.76 -0.63
C ILE A 60 0.89 1.03 0.80
N GLU A 61 1.10 2.22 1.33
CA GLU A 61 0.72 2.58 2.70
C GLU A 61 -0.80 2.54 2.95
N PHE A 62 -1.25 1.72 3.90
CA PHE A 62 -2.65 1.68 4.35
C PHE A 62 -3.18 3.05 4.84
N ARG A 63 -2.29 3.96 5.25
CA ARG A 63 -2.61 5.32 5.69
C ARG A 63 -3.05 6.26 4.56
N ALA A 64 -2.87 5.85 3.31
CA ALA A 64 -3.13 6.67 2.13
C ALA A 64 -4.10 6.02 1.13
N ILE A 65 -5.09 5.30 1.62
CA ILE A 65 -6.16 4.75 0.78
C ILE A 65 -7.03 5.90 0.24
N GLY A 66 -7.27 5.90 -1.07
CA GLY A 66 -8.14 6.85 -1.75
C GLY A 66 -9.62 6.60 -1.51
N ASP A 67 -10.46 7.52 -1.93
CA ASP A 67 -11.91 7.42 -1.83
C ASP A 67 -12.56 6.91 -3.14
N TYR A 68 -11.84 6.07 -3.90
CA TYR A 68 -12.27 5.60 -5.22
C TYR A 68 -13.50 4.68 -5.14
N GLY A 69 -13.70 3.94 -4.06
CA GLY A 69 -14.92 3.16 -3.83
C GLY A 69 -16.21 3.99 -3.66
N LYS A 70 -16.12 5.34 -3.75
CA LYS A 70 -17.29 6.24 -3.85
C LYS A 70 -17.75 6.48 -5.30
N ILE A 71 -17.03 5.93 -6.28
CA ILE A 71 -17.39 6.07 -7.69
C ILE A 71 -18.39 4.97 -8.00
N ALA A 72 -19.62 5.36 -8.39
CA ALA A 72 -20.69 4.41 -8.63
C ALA A 72 -20.39 3.51 -9.84
N ASN A 73 -20.85 2.27 -9.76
CA ASN A 73 -20.75 1.27 -10.83
C ASN A 73 -19.34 0.88 -11.26
N ILE A 74 -18.33 1.17 -10.44
CA ILE A 74 -16.93 0.84 -10.68
C ILE A 74 -16.42 -0.02 -9.52
N LYS A 75 -15.76 -1.14 -9.84
CA LYS A 75 -15.11 -1.97 -8.84
C LYS A 75 -13.82 -1.32 -8.36
N PHE A 76 -13.62 -1.28 -7.05
CA PHE A 76 -12.41 -0.71 -6.46
C PHE A 76 -11.55 -1.78 -5.80
N VAL A 77 -10.39 -2.03 -6.40
CA VAL A 77 -9.34 -2.90 -5.88
C VAL A 77 -8.28 -2.04 -5.19
N CYS A 78 -7.94 -2.39 -3.97
CA CYS A 78 -6.97 -1.63 -3.16
C CYS A 78 -5.82 -2.54 -2.73
N GLY A 79 -4.59 -2.12 -3.01
CA GLY A 79 -3.39 -2.84 -2.59
C GLY A 79 -2.39 -3.10 -3.71
N PRO A 80 -1.24 -3.67 -3.37
CA PRO A 80 -0.91 -4.26 -2.05
C PRO A 80 -0.77 -3.21 -0.94
N LEU A 81 -1.35 -3.48 0.24
CA LEU A 81 -1.30 -2.62 1.42
C LEU A 81 -0.23 -3.11 2.41
N GLY A 82 0.66 -2.21 2.79
CA GLY A 82 1.70 -2.37 3.81
C GLY A 82 1.71 -1.22 4.80
N GLY A 83 2.76 -1.15 5.63
CA GLY A 83 2.98 -0.06 6.58
C GLY A 83 2.33 -0.28 7.94
N GLY A 84 1.75 -1.45 8.20
CA GLY A 84 1.21 -1.87 9.50
C GLY A 84 2.23 -2.59 10.39
N GLU A 85 3.45 -2.81 9.90
CA GLU A 85 4.49 -3.53 10.61
C GLU A 85 4.90 -2.80 11.88
N SER A 86 5.21 -3.57 12.92
CA SER A 86 5.85 -3.11 14.14
C SER A 86 7.25 -3.70 14.26
N LEU A 87 8.14 -3.01 14.98
CA LEU A 87 9.46 -3.55 15.23
C LEU A 87 9.36 -4.85 16.03
N PRO A 88 9.89 -5.98 15.54
CA PRO A 88 9.88 -7.24 16.28
C PRO A 88 10.61 -7.10 17.63
N ASN A 89 10.11 -7.81 18.65
CA ASN A 89 10.68 -7.75 19.99
C ASN A 89 12.18 -8.07 20.05
N GLY A 90 12.65 -9.00 19.19
CA GLY A 90 14.07 -9.36 19.10
C GLY A 90 14.97 -8.30 18.48
N LEU A 91 14.39 -7.28 17.84
CA LEU A 91 15.15 -6.19 17.20
C LEU A 91 15.07 -4.86 17.98
N LYS A 92 14.49 -4.87 19.18
CA LYS A 92 14.37 -3.65 20.01
C LYS A 92 15.71 -3.01 20.32
N ASP A 93 16.76 -3.81 20.49
CA ASP A 93 18.10 -3.31 20.77
C ASP A 93 18.69 -2.48 19.62
N TYR A 94 18.29 -2.75 18.36
CA TYR A 94 18.68 -1.96 17.19
C TYR A 94 17.96 -0.61 17.11
N ALA A 95 16.85 -0.45 17.83
CA ALA A 95 16.10 0.80 17.90
C ALA A 95 16.50 1.68 19.10
N LYS A 96 17.56 1.34 19.83
CA LYS A 96 18.07 2.18 20.94
C LYS A 96 18.33 3.58 20.45
N GLY A 97 17.73 4.57 21.13
CA GLY A 97 17.77 5.98 20.73
C GLY A 97 16.68 6.41 19.75
N HIS A 98 15.84 5.49 19.23
CA HIS A 98 14.72 5.78 18.35
C HIS A 98 13.36 5.33 18.90
N GLU A 99 13.28 4.94 20.20
CA GLU A 99 12.08 4.41 20.84
C GLU A 99 10.92 5.40 20.76
N ILE A 100 11.18 6.69 20.93
CA ILE A 100 10.17 7.75 20.82
C ILE A 100 9.57 7.78 19.42
N ILE A 101 10.39 7.61 18.39
CA ILE A 101 9.94 7.59 17.00
C ILE A 101 9.00 6.39 16.76
N GLU A 102 9.33 5.22 17.31
CA GLU A 102 8.50 4.02 17.19
C GLU A 102 7.17 4.16 17.94
N VAL A 103 7.18 4.77 19.12
CA VAL A 103 5.95 5.07 19.87
C VAL A 103 5.05 6.03 19.08
N VAL A 104 5.62 7.10 18.53
CA VAL A 104 4.90 8.06 17.69
C VAL A 104 4.35 7.39 16.44
N ARG A 105 5.16 6.57 15.74
CA ARG A 105 4.73 5.80 14.57
C ARG A 105 3.55 4.89 14.90
N SER A 106 3.64 4.16 15.99
CA SER A 106 2.58 3.26 16.46
C SER A 106 1.29 4.02 16.81
N GLY A 107 1.40 5.18 17.43
CA GLY A 107 0.28 6.08 17.71
C GLY A 107 -0.41 6.56 16.43
N ILE A 108 0.39 6.99 15.45
CA ILE A 108 -0.10 7.41 14.13
C ILE A 108 -0.80 6.25 13.42
N ASN A 109 -0.22 5.05 13.43
CA ASN A 109 -0.83 3.87 12.82
C ASN A 109 -2.20 3.55 13.45
N ARG A 110 -2.30 3.56 14.79
CA ARG A 110 -3.57 3.35 15.51
C ARG A 110 -4.60 4.41 15.16
N TRP A 111 -4.19 5.68 15.06
CA TRP A 111 -5.06 6.77 14.64
C TRP A 111 -5.60 6.55 13.22
N TYR A 112 -4.73 6.21 12.26
CA TYR A 112 -5.17 5.95 10.89
C TYR A 112 -6.07 4.72 10.80
N ARG A 113 -5.80 3.65 11.54
CA ARG A 113 -6.69 2.49 11.64
C ARG A 113 -8.08 2.88 12.15
N PHE A 114 -8.15 3.66 13.23
CA PHE A 114 -9.41 4.19 13.75
C PHE A 114 -10.15 5.04 12.72
N LYS A 115 -9.43 5.93 12.05
CA LYS A 115 -9.97 6.77 10.97
C LYS A 115 -10.52 5.93 9.81
N LEU A 116 -9.83 4.89 9.37
CA LEU A 116 -10.30 3.99 8.31
C LEU A 116 -11.61 3.30 8.68
N ARG A 117 -11.75 2.89 9.97
CA ARG A 117 -13.00 2.31 10.49
C ARG A 117 -14.15 3.30 10.44
N ILE A 118 -13.99 4.49 11.04
CA ILE A 118 -15.05 5.49 11.09
C ILE A 118 -15.45 5.94 9.67
N THR A 119 -14.48 6.11 8.79
CA THR A 119 -14.75 6.54 7.42
C THR A 119 -15.28 5.43 6.52
N GLY A 120 -15.19 4.16 6.95
CA GLY A 120 -15.62 3.00 6.19
C GLY A 120 -14.88 2.83 4.85
N LYS A 121 -13.63 3.32 4.72
CA LYS A 121 -12.90 3.29 3.46
C LYS A 121 -12.58 1.86 3.01
N LEU A 122 -12.19 0.99 3.95
CA LEU A 122 -11.91 -0.41 3.64
C LEU A 122 -13.18 -1.15 3.18
N ASN A 123 -14.34 -0.85 3.79
CA ASN A 123 -15.62 -1.48 3.44
C ASN A 123 -16.20 -1.01 2.10
N ARG A 124 -15.59 -0.01 1.48
CA ARG A 124 -15.92 0.43 0.11
C ARG A 124 -14.98 -0.14 -0.96
N CYS A 125 -14.02 -0.95 -0.56
CA CYS A 125 -13.24 -1.74 -1.50
C CYS A 125 -14.05 -2.99 -1.89
N ASP A 126 -13.96 -3.38 -3.14
CA ASP A 126 -14.51 -4.67 -3.62
C ASP A 126 -13.49 -5.80 -3.45
N TYR A 127 -12.20 -5.46 -3.36
CA TYR A 127 -11.12 -6.40 -3.11
C TYR A 127 -9.92 -5.70 -2.46
N ILE A 128 -9.25 -6.37 -1.51
CA ILE A 128 -8.07 -5.84 -0.83
C ILE A 128 -6.91 -6.83 -0.94
N MET A 129 -5.75 -6.32 -1.35
CA MET A 129 -4.49 -7.06 -1.33
C MET A 129 -3.61 -6.54 -0.19
N PHE A 130 -3.01 -7.44 0.59
CA PHE A 130 -2.05 -7.10 1.65
C PHE A 130 -0.65 -7.53 1.23
N ALA A 131 0.33 -6.62 1.38
CA ALA A 131 1.73 -6.89 1.07
C ALA A 131 2.38 -7.82 2.11
N ASN A 132 1.86 -7.84 3.34
CA ASN A 132 2.38 -8.66 4.44
C ASN A 132 1.29 -8.97 5.48
N LYS A 133 1.57 -10.04 6.24
CA LYS A 133 0.66 -10.57 7.25
C LYS A 133 0.46 -9.61 8.42
N GLU A 134 1.50 -8.89 8.81
CA GLU A 134 1.47 -7.93 9.92
C GLU A 134 0.47 -6.79 9.62
N THR A 135 0.47 -6.24 8.42
CA THR A 135 -0.51 -5.21 8.03
C THR A 135 -1.91 -5.78 7.97
N GLN A 136 -2.08 -6.99 7.45
CA GLN A 136 -3.37 -7.68 7.45
C GLN A 136 -3.90 -7.86 8.87
N GLU A 137 -3.13 -8.44 9.78
CA GLU A 137 -3.51 -8.65 11.17
C GLU A 137 -3.77 -7.33 11.89
N PHE A 138 -2.96 -6.31 11.63
CA PHE A 138 -3.15 -4.98 12.20
C PHE A 138 -4.48 -4.35 11.79
N LEU A 139 -4.89 -4.48 10.55
CA LEU A 139 -6.12 -3.86 10.04
C LEU A 139 -7.36 -4.70 10.34
N VAL A 140 -7.30 -6.02 10.12
CA VAL A 140 -8.42 -6.96 10.30
C VAL A 140 -8.55 -7.37 11.76
N GLY A 141 -7.47 -7.80 12.41
CA GLY A 141 -7.45 -8.34 13.77
C GLY A 141 -7.88 -7.36 14.87
N GLY A 142 -7.98 -6.10 14.56
CA GLY A 142 -8.50 -5.10 15.51
C GLY A 142 -10.02 -4.97 15.52
N GLY A 143 -10.80 -5.99 15.06
CA GLY A 143 -12.27 -6.00 15.07
C GLY A 143 -12.93 -5.19 13.93
N ALA A 144 -12.22 -4.95 12.84
CA ALA A 144 -12.84 -4.49 11.59
C ALA A 144 -13.20 -5.73 10.77
N GLU A 145 -14.47 -6.09 10.72
CA GLU A 145 -14.95 -7.00 9.70
C GLU A 145 -14.82 -6.30 8.34
N LEU A 146 -14.07 -6.90 7.44
CA LEU A 146 -14.01 -6.45 6.06
C LEU A 146 -15.17 -7.10 5.31
N ASN A 147 -15.95 -6.28 4.61
CA ASN A 147 -17.11 -6.74 3.84
C ASN A 147 -16.71 -7.21 2.42
N CYS A 148 -15.42 -7.29 2.12
CA CYS A 148 -14.91 -7.71 0.83
C CYS A 148 -13.86 -8.81 0.97
N PRO A 149 -13.67 -9.65 -0.06
CA PRO A 149 -12.58 -10.60 -0.09
C PRO A 149 -11.22 -9.90 -0.05
N TYR A 150 -10.25 -10.57 0.58
CA TYR A 150 -8.87 -10.09 0.66
C TYR A 150 -7.87 -11.26 0.63
N GLU A 151 -6.65 -10.96 0.21
CA GLU A 151 -5.55 -11.93 0.18
C GLU A 151 -4.20 -11.30 0.50
N LEU A 152 -3.23 -12.15 0.82
CA LEU A 152 -1.81 -11.81 0.88
C LEU A 152 -1.20 -11.95 -0.52
N VAL A 153 -0.53 -10.91 -0.97
CA VAL A 153 0.21 -10.89 -2.24
C VAL A 153 1.64 -10.44 -1.97
N PHE A 154 2.57 -10.96 -2.74
CA PHE A 154 3.92 -10.44 -2.72
C PHE A 154 3.98 -9.13 -3.48
N ASP A 155 4.49 -8.07 -2.85
CA ASP A 155 4.70 -6.76 -3.49
C ASP A 155 5.91 -6.77 -4.45
N ASN A 156 6.83 -7.72 -4.26
CA ASN A 156 7.98 -7.97 -5.12
C ASN A 156 7.74 -9.24 -5.93
N GLY A 157 7.36 -9.08 -7.19
CA GLY A 157 7.28 -10.20 -8.14
C GLY A 157 8.68 -10.64 -8.54
N LEU A 158 9.17 -11.75 -7.99
CA LEU A 158 10.33 -12.45 -8.57
C LEU A 158 9.85 -13.24 -9.78
N ARG A 159 10.54 -13.09 -10.90
CA ARG A 159 10.26 -13.94 -12.06
C ARG A 159 10.69 -15.38 -11.75
N PRO A 160 9.95 -16.39 -12.23
CA PRO A 160 10.31 -17.81 -11.98
C PRO A 160 11.75 -18.16 -12.40
N ASP A 161 12.24 -17.56 -13.49
CA ASP A 161 13.61 -17.72 -13.98
C ASP A 161 14.66 -17.10 -13.04
N GLU A 162 14.31 -16.03 -12.34
CA GLU A 162 15.19 -15.43 -11.32
C GLU A 162 15.27 -16.31 -10.06
N LEU A 163 14.18 -16.96 -9.65
CA LEU A 163 14.16 -17.91 -8.53
C LEU A 163 15.05 -19.13 -8.78
N VAL A 164 15.01 -19.67 -9.99
CA VAL A 164 15.86 -20.82 -10.37
C VAL A 164 17.34 -20.45 -10.27
N ASN A 165 17.73 -19.27 -10.76
CA ASN A 165 19.10 -18.78 -10.70
C ASN A 165 19.59 -18.53 -9.26
N TRP A 166 18.69 -18.18 -8.32
CA TRP A 166 19.06 -18.01 -6.91
C TRP A 166 19.32 -19.33 -6.22
N THR A 167 18.46 -20.32 -6.41
CA THR A 167 18.64 -21.67 -5.83
C THR A 167 19.88 -22.38 -6.35
N GLU A 168 20.25 -22.17 -7.59
CA GLU A 168 21.52 -22.72 -8.14
C GLU A 168 22.75 -22.02 -7.55
N LYS A 169 22.71 -20.70 -7.36
CA LYS A 169 23.81 -19.95 -6.73
C LYS A 169 24.00 -20.30 -5.25
N GLU A 170 22.93 -20.55 -4.50
CA GLU A 170 23.03 -21.01 -3.10
C GLU A 170 23.68 -22.39 -3.02
N LYS A 171 23.31 -23.35 -3.87
CA LYS A 171 23.95 -24.68 -3.94
C LYS A 171 25.43 -24.60 -4.23
N VAL A 172 25.84 -23.75 -5.17
CA VAL A 172 27.27 -23.55 -5.50
C VAL A 172 28.04 -22.94 -4.32
N ASN A 173 27.43 -22.03 -3.58
CA ASN A 173 28.05 -21.42 -2.39
C ASN A 173 28.16 -22.39 -1.22
N GLU A 174 27.19 -23.28 -1.02
CA GLU A 174 27.27 -24.33 0.01
C GLU A 174 28.39 -25.35 -0.33
N GLU A 175 28.52 -25.75 -1.60
CA GLU A 175 29.60 -26.62 -2.05
C GLU A 175 31.00 -26.00 -1.92
N LEU A 176 31.12 -24.68 -2.03
CA LEU A 176 32.37 -23.94 -1.84
C LEU A 176 32.74 -23.74 -0.37
N GLN A 177 31.77 -23.74 0.56
CA GLN A 177 32.01 -23.64 1.99
C GLN A 177 32.35 -24.98 2.65
N CYS A 178 32.07 -26.08 1.99
CA CYS A 178 32.38 -27.44 2.47
C CYS A 178 33.74 -27.96 2.00
N LYS A 179 34.61 -27.17 1.40
CA LYS A 179 35.99 -27.47 1.05
C LYS A 179 36.97 -26.63 1.86
#